data_b7fdd7a49c95f55d8948be7bb061c714
#
_entry.id   b7fdd7a49c95f55d8948be7bb061c714
#
_cell.length_a   1.000
_cell.length_b   1.000
_cell.length_c   1.000
_cell.angle_alpha   90.00
_cell.angle_beta   90.00
_cell.angle_gamma   90.00
#
_symmetry.space_group_name_H-M   'P 1'
#
loop_
_entity.id
_entity.type
_entity.pdbx_description
1 polymer ?
#
loop_
_entity_poly.entity_id
_entity_poly.type
_entity_poly.pdbx_seq_one_letter_code
_entity_poly.pdbx_strand_id
1 'polypeptide(L)'
;PFAHKDLGLFFPQSSTWLSGEDSIAALGQQTGQLQVHIRLRPQKLPVSVMFCQEAGAKKSEGDKKEGEEVKLITTKVLELDVGKPFKDGVLPDCCSEFGISDAGTFRLDLLRRKTPNASSPQREASEIEKRVTELLDLSATRAAELNAEAKDNTTLVGMDLSQPLSVQGVDFETDMFLLQYLPPAQDDDEDGGCNIWDEPPESDENVQYDEEENDGKKKQVLAAATLNKLVEYLTTAEKVDTEFLHAFLLTYQSFTTPFVFLNKLTQRFNVPPDRAQNMSQEEFELHIRDPIRVRVVNVFRKWIELGFEELTDEVTSRIGEFGQMLSGEKSTQSLGAILNSALRKAKGRRAHCAQFDVSPPPAKIPKGLYDEGLNILDIDEEEIARQMSIVDFNHFRAIKPPELLNQAWAKPKLQYRSRNVLKMISWFNHVSKLTSYLILSTENQKTRCKVVSKLITIAKFCKQYNNFGAVMGIIAGFNNAAILRLKLTMAEVPKKSLVVKQELEDLMASNNSYRDYRMAMRDANPPIIPYMGVHLSDLTFIDEGNPDKVGKLINFGKRKLVSKVIAQLQQYQDIPYNLETVPRIVKVISKKLNATDDDLYKMSLEREPRGSQGKK
;
A
#
# COMPACT_ATOMS: atom_id res chain seq x y z
N PRO A 1 18.90 23.87 -4.91
CA PRO A 1 20.05 24.53 -4.32
C PRO A 1 19.56 25.72 -3.52
N PHE A 2 19.58 25.62 -2.19
CA PHE A 2 19.23 26.71 -1.31
C PHE A 2 20.26 27.84 -1.45
N ALA A 3 19.83 29.08 -1.46
CA ALA A 3 20.74 30.18 -1.32
C ALA A 3 21.49 30.08 0.01
N HIS A 4 22.77 30.49 0.06
CA HIS A 4 23.59 30.40 1.28
C HIS A 4 22.96 31.02 2.54
N LYS A 5 22.05 31.98 2.35
CA LYS A 5 21.28 32.63 3.43
C LYS A 5 20.20 31.77 4.07
N ASP A 6 19.77 30.68 3.41
CA ASP A 6 18.72 29.79 3.91
C ASP A 6 19.29 28.64 4.75
N LEU A 7 20.59 28.39 4.68
CA LEU A 7 21.30 27.44 5.50
C LEU A 7 21.88 28.13 6.74
N GLY A 8 21.66 27.56 7.90
CA GLY A 8 22.24 28.01 9.15
C GLY A 8 23.05 26.90 9.82
N LEU A 9 24.05 27.29 10.60
CA LEU A 9 24.74 26.41 11.49
C LEU A 9 23.99 26.37 12.81
N PHE A 10 23.58 25.18 13.24
CA PHE A 10 22.84 24.96 14.49
C PHE A 10 23.74 24.26 15.50
N PHE A 11 23.77 24.79 16.71
CA PHE A 11 24.53 24.25 17.81
C PHE A 11 23.60 23.46 18.75
N PRO A 12 23.60 22.10 18.67
CA PRO A 12 22.61 21.26 19.37
C PRO A 12 22.68 21.37 20.90
N GLN A 13 23.87 21.60 21.45
CA GLN A 13 24.09 21.63 22.90
C GLN A 13 23.44 22.84 23.59
N SER A 14 23.35 23.97 22.91
CA SER A 14 22.68 25.17 23.40
C SER A 14 21.31 25.43 22.77
N SER A 15 20.90 24.59 21.80
CA SER A 15 19.70 24.78 20.99
C SER A 15 19.62 26.15 20.30
N THR A 16 20.77 26.71 19.92
CA THR A 16 20.90 28.05 19.29
C THR A 16 21.40 27.98 17.87
N TRP A 17 21.01 28.97 17.08
CA TRP A 17 21.52 29.19 15.74
C TRP A 17 22.74 30.12 15.79
N LEU A 18 23.82 29.73 15.11
CA LEU A 18 25.03 30.53 15.02
C LEU A 18 24.82 31.69 14.04
N SER A 19 25.20 32.88 14.42
CA SER A 19 25.24 34.05 13.54
C SER A 19 26.54 34.06 12.73
N GLY A 20 26.58 34.84 11.65
CA GLY A 20 27.83 35.03 10.87
C GLY A 20 28.97 35.69 11.64
N GLU A 21 28.69 36.25 12.84
CA GLU A 21 29.66 36.90 13.72
C GLU A 21 30.22 35.92 14.77
N ASP A 22 29.61 34.74 14.93
CA ASP A 22 30.07 33.74 15.89
C ASP A 22 31.31 33.02 15.38
N SER A 23 32.37 33.02 16.17
CA SER A 23 33.62 32.30 15.86
C SER A 23 33.49 30.83 16.27
N ILE A 24 33.50 29.93 15.30
CA ILE A 24 33.48 28.47 15.51
C ILE A 24 34.65 28.03 16.41
N ALA A 25 35.81 28.70 16.28
CA ALA A 25 36.98 28.43 17.09
C ALA A 25 36.79 28.77 18.58
N ALA A 26 36.06 29.85 18.87
CA ALA A 26 35.78 30.25 20.26
C ALA A 26 34.77 29.27 20.94
N LEU A 27 33.83 28.70 20.20
CA LEU A 27 32.89 27.70 20.68
C LEU A 27 33.57 26.35 20.95
N GLY A 28 34.54 25.96 20.12
CA GLY A 28 35.31 24.71 20.28
C GLY A 28 36.19 24.70 21.52
N GLN A 29 36.68 25.86 21.98
CA GLN A 29 37.46 25.97 23.20
C GLN A 29 36.65 25.79 24.48
N GLN A 30 35.32 26.04 24.45
CA GLN A 30 34.46 25.91 25.61
C GLN A 30 33.96 24.48 25.85
N THR A 31 33.87 23.63 24.83
CA THR A 31 33.16 22.34 24.88
C THR A 31 33.98 21.09 24.61
N GLY A 32 35.26 21.19 24.23
CA GLY A 32 36.14 20.06 23.95
C GLY A 32 35.80 19.18 22.73
N GLN A 33 34.55 19.13 22.31
CA GLN A 33 34.07 18.52 21.05
C GLN A 33 32.96 19.38 20.45
N LEU A 34 33.18 19.91 19.25
CA LEU A 34 32.23 20.74 18.53
C LEU A 34 31.41 19.86 17.58
N GLN A 35 30.14 19.62 17.90
CA GLN A 35 29.15 19.10 16.93
C GLN A 35 28.33 20.26 16.39
N VAL A 36 28.49 20.59 15.11
CA VAL A 36 27.73 21.63 14.42
C VAL A 36 26.89 20.94 13.34
N HIS A 37 25.58 21.15 13.39
CA HIS A 37 24.67 20.64 12.37
C HIS A 37 24.33 21.74 11.38
N ILE A 38 24.50 21.47 10.10
CA ILE A 38 23.96 22.32 9.03
C ILE A 38 22.48 21.99 8.92
N ARG A 39 21.62 22.96 9.20
CA ARG A 39 20.16 22.82 9.10
C ARG A 39 19.58 24.01 8.35
N LEU A 40 18.42 23.84 7.78
CA LEU A 40 17.60 24.97 7.34
C LEU A 40 17.18 25.77 8.56
N ARG A 41 17.36 27.09 8.49
CA ARG A 41 16.81 27.99 9.51
C ARG A 41 15.28 27.86 9.45
N PRO A 42 14.55 27.81 10.58
CA PRO A 42 13.11 27.90 10.57
C PRO A 42 12.73 29.26 9.96
N GLN A 43 12.32 29.24 8.71
CA GLN A 43 11.86 30.41 7.97
C GLN A 43 10.51 30.07 7.35
N LYS A 44 9.63 31.05 7.35
CA LYS A 44 8.45 31.00 6.50
C LYS A 44 8.92 31.22 5.07
N LEU A 45 8.71 30.24 4.21
CA LEU A 45 9.00 30.32 2.78
C LEU A 45 7.70 30.43 2.00
N PRO A 46 7.67 31.22 0.91
CA PRO A 46 6.54 31.22 -0.01
C PRO A 46 6.45 29.86 -0.71
N VAL A 47 5.34 29.16 -0.53
CA VAL A 47 5.09 27.83 -1.07
C VAL A 47 3.79 27.86 -1.86
N SER A 48 3.83 27.38 -3.11
CA SER A 48 2.63 27.24 -3.92
C SER A 48 1.85 26.01 -3.49
N VAL A 49 0.64 26.21 -2.97
CA VAL A 49 -0.26 25.14 -2.53
C VAL A 49 -1.50 25.14 -3.40
N MET A 50 -1.79 23.99 -4.02
CA MET A 50 -3.02 23.74 -4.76
C MET A 50 -3.95 22.92 -3.90
N PHE A 51 -5.13 23.44 -3.65
CA PHE A 51 -6.18 22.76 -2.89
C PHE A 51 -7.24 22.20 -3.84
N CYS A 52 -7.52 20.90 -3.70
CA CYS A 52 -8.54 20.21 -4.47
C CYS A 52 -9.60 19.65 -3.52
N GLN A 53 -10.85 20.07 -3.72
CA GLN A 53 -12.01 19.57 -2.97
C GLN A 53 -13.06 19.04 -3.95
N GLU A 54 -13.58 17.83 -3.69
CA GLU A 54 -14.76 17.34 -4.39
C GLU A 54 -15.99 18.06 -3.83
N ALA A 55 -16.66 18.85 -4.67
CA ALA A 55 -17.92 19.47 -4.28
C ALA A 55 -19.01 18.41 -4.33
N GLY A 56 -19.54 18.06 -3.17
CA GLY A 56 -20.73 17.21 -3.08
C GLY A 56 -21.88 17.84 -3.87
N ALA A 57 -22.49 17.07 -4.78
CA ALA A 57 -23.61 17.53 -5.59
C ALA A 57 -24.77 17.97 -4.69
N LYS A 58 -25.00 19.28 -4.56
CA LYS A 58 -26.28 19.79 -4.06
C LYS A 58 -27.33 19.40 -5.09
N LYS A 59 -28.20 18.45 -4.76
CA LYS A 59 -29.41 18.14 -5.51
C LYS A 59 -30.27 19.41 -5.56
N SER A 60 -30.22 20.15 -6.64
CA SER A 60 -31.27 21.06 -7.00
C SER A 60 -32.39 20.23 -7.68
N GLU A 61 -33.58 20.20 -7.09
CA GLU A 61 -34.76 19.66 -7.71
C GLU A 61 -35.00 20.43 -9.02
N GLY A 62 -34.79 19.80 -10.15
CA GLY A 62 -35.30 20.35 -11.40
C GLY A 62 -34.63 20.03 -12.73
N ASP A 63 -33.44 19.38 -12.79
CA ASP A 63 -32.90 19.02 -14.11
C ASP A 63 -32.24 17.64 -14.12
N LYS A 64 -32.84 16.77 -14.97
CA LYS A 64 -32.27 15.45 -15.30
C LYS A 64 -31.11 15.60 -16.28
N LYS A 65 -29.93 15.89 -15.77
CA LYS A 65 -28.65 15.57 -16.42
C LYS A 65 -27.77 14.92 -15.37
N GLU A 66 -27.23 13.75 -15.70
CA GLU A 66 -26.22 13.06 -14.89
C GLU A 66 -25.14 14.05 -14.51
N GLY A 67 -24.98 14.29 -13.20
CA GLY A 67 -24.14 15.36 -12.69
C GLY A 67 -22.66 15.05 -12.88
N GLU A 68 -21.98 15.87 -13.65
CA GLU A 68 -20.53 16.01 -13.55
C GLU A 68 -20.19 16.48 -12.13
N GLU A 69 -19.39 15.68 -11.41
CA GLU A 69 -18.81 16.09 -10.12
C GLU A 69 -17.90 17.30 -10.36
N VAL A 70 -18.30 18.47 -9.88
CA VAL A 70 -17.50 19.69 -10.01
C VAL A 70 -16.37 19.63 -8.97
N LYS A 71 -15.14 19.46 -9.43
CA LYS A 71 -13.94 19.58 -8.59
C LYS A 71 -13.57 21.07 -8.49
N LEU A 72 -13.53 21.59 -7.28
CA LEU A 72 -13.05 22.94 -7.01
C LEU A 72 -11.53 22.88 -6.78
N ILE A 73 -10.76 23.49 -7.68
CA ILE A 73 -9.31 23.61 -7.56
C ILE A 73 -8.97 25.06 -7.30
N THR A 74 -8.26 25.32 -6.21
CA THR A 74 -7.81 26.65 -5.84
C THR A 74 -6.31 26.61 -5.57
N THR A 75 -5.56 27.51 -6.22
CA THR A 75 -4.10 27.64 -6.02
C THR A 75 -3.80 28.93 -5.26
N LYS A 76 -3.02 28.83 -4.20
CA LYS A 76 -2.51 29.96 -3.42
C LYS A 76 -1.02 29.81 -3.16
N VAL A 77 -0.32 30.91 -3.05
CA VAL A 77 1.05 30.96 -2.52
C VAL A 77 0.95 31.31 -1.04
N LEU A 78 1.39 30.39 -0.18
CA LEU A 78 1.33 30.54 1.28
C LEU A 78 2.74 30.67 1.84
N GLU A 79 2.90 31.48 2.88
CA GLU A 79 4.15 31.53 3.67
C GLU A 79 4.11 30.46 4.76
N LEU A 80 4.80 29.35 4.53
CA LEU A 80 4.76 28.17 5.40
C LEU A 80 6.07 27.98 6.17
N ASP A 81 5.97 27.55 7.43
CA ASP A 81 7.13 27.17 8.24
C ASP A 81 7.61 25.77 7.86
N VAL A 82 8.54 25.71 6.92
CA VAL A 82 9.05 24.46 6.35
C VAL A 82 9.93 23.65 7.32
N GLY A 83 10.29 24.21 8.46
CA GLY A 83 11.06 23.53 9.52
C GLY A 83 10.21 22.67 10.45
N LYS A 84 8.88 22.78 10.41
CA LYS A 84 7.95 22.01 11.23
C LYS A 84 7.36 20.82 10.46
N PRO A 85 6.93 19.74 11.16
CA PRO A 85 6.12 18.69 10.54
C PRO A 85 4.89 19.30 9.89
N PHE A 86 4.53 18.81 8.69
CA PHE A 86 3.42 19.38 7.93
C PHE A 86 2.10 19.36 8.72
N LYS A 87 1.81 18.22 9.36
CA LYS A 87 0.57 18.01 10.13
C LYS A 87 0.39 19.01 11.28
N ASP A 88 1.47 19.32 11.99
CA ASP A 88 1.41 20.10 13.23
C ASP A 88 1.70 21.60 13.06
N GLY A 89 2.42 21.95 11.99
CA GLY A 89 2.89 23.32 11.77
C GLY A 89 2.35 24.00 10.54
N VAL A 90 2.08 23.25 9.47
CA VAL A 90 1.76 23.80 8.14
C VAL A 90 0.30 23.56 7.77
N LEU A 91 -0.25 22.40 8.10
CA LEU A 91 -1.63 22.05 7.76
C LEU A 91 -2.68 22.99 8.38
N PRO A 92 -2.57 23.42 9.66
CA PRO A 92 -3.50 24.38 10.24
C PRO A 92 -3.50 25.72 9.49
N ASP A 93 -2.32 26.22 9.07
CA ASP A 93 -2.21 27.46 8.31
C ASP A 93 -2.87 27.31 6.92
N CYS A 94 -2.65 26.18 6.25
CA CYS A 94 -3.33 25.86 4.98
C CYS A 94 -4.85 25.77 5.16
N CYS A 95 -5.35 25.08 6.18
CA CYS A 95 -6.78 24.97 6.43
C CYS A 95 -7.42 26.35 6.67
N SER A 96 -6.77 27.22 7.46
CA SER A 96 -7.24 28.57 7.70
C SER A 96 -7.34 29.40 6.41
N GLU A 97 -6.31 29.35 5.57
CA GLU A 97 -6.25 30.10 4.32
C GLU A 97 -7.22 29.63 3.24
N PHE A 98 -7.56 28.33 3.25
CA PHE A 98 -8.57 27.78 2.32
C PHE A 98 -9.99 27.75 2.92
N GLY A 99 -10.17 28.23 4.16
CA GLY A 99 -11.48 28.30 4.82
C GLY A 99 -12.04 26.94 5.21
N ILE A 100 -11.17 25.98 5.53
CA ILE A 100 -11.54 24.62 5.89
C ILE A 100 -11.70 24.57 7.41
N SER A 101 -12.91 24.32 7.88
CA SER A 101 -13.24 24.24 9.32
C SER A 101 -13.29 22.82 9.87
N ASP A 102 -13.20 21.81 9.00
CA ASP A 102 -13.41 20.41 9.35
C ASP A 102 -12.09 19.63 9.41
N ALA A 103 -11.97 18.75 10.41
CA ALA A 103 -10.81 17.90 10.67
C ALA A 103 -10.73 16.67 9.71
N GLY A 104 -11.11 16.86 8.44
CA GLY A 104 -11.01 15.81 7.42
C GLY A 104 -9.60 15.28 7.23
N THR A 105 -9.49 14.17 6.57
CA THR A 105 -8.19 13.58 6.22
C THR A 105 -7.63 14.27 4.99
N PHE A 106 -6.39 14.73 5.06
CA PHE A 106 -5.69 15.35 3.95
C PHE A 106 -4.63 14.43 3.39
N ARG A 107 -4.48 14.47 2.08
CA ARG A 107 -3.35 13.91 1.36
C ARG A 107 -2.50 15.05 0.80
N LEU A 108 -1.20 14.96 1.00
CA LEU A 108 -0.23 15.88 0.43
C LEU A 108 0.61 15.14 -0.60
N ASP A 109 0.62 15.65 -1.81
CA ASP A 109 1.47 15.17 -2.89
C ASP A 109 2.35 16.35 -3.39
N LEU A 110 3.54 16.02 -3.83
CA LEU A 110 4.48 16.97 -4.40
C LEU A 110 4.45 16.87 -5.93
N LEU A 111 4.12 17.96 -6.59
CA LEU A 111 4.23 18.10 -8.03
C LEU A 111 5.64 18.60 -8.38
N ARG A 112 6.49 17.69 -8.84
CA ARG A 112 7.88 18.00 -9.17
C ARG A 112 8.09 18.22 -10.66
N ARG A 113 8.70 19.32 -11.03
CA ARG A 113 9.17 19.60 -12.40
C ARG A 113 10.57 19.04 -12.63
N LYS A 114 10.82 18.49 -13.82
CA LYS A 114 12.14 17.97 -14.20
C LYS A 114 13.07 19.02 -14.79
N THR A 115 12.54 20.10 -15.35
CA THR A 115 13.31 21.22 -15.93
C THR A 115 12.55 22.55 -15.82
N PRO A 116 13.19 23.68 -15.47
CA PRO A 116 12.55 24.98 -15.49
C PRO A 116 12.39 25.47 -16.94
N ASN A 117 11.15 25.69 -17.37
CA ASN A 117 10.86 26.38 -18.63
C ASN A 117 10.47 27.83 -18.35
N ALA A 118 11.05 28.76 -19.09
CA ALA A 118 10.84 30.19 -18.93
C ALA A 118 9.54 30.66 -19.61
N SER A 119 8.39 30.31 -19.06
CA SER A 119 7.08 30.81 -19.49
C SER A 119 6.34 31.52 -18.34
N SER A 120 5.42 32.42 -18.67
CA SER A 120 4.81 33.31 -17.68
C SER A 120 3.95 32.58 -16.65
N PRO A 121 3.97 32.95 -15.33
CA PRO A 121 3.35 32.20 -14.23
C PRO A 121 1.84 31.96 -14.37
N GLN A 122 1.11 32.81 -15.08
CA GLN A 122 -0.36 32.69 -15.19
C GLN A 122 -0.85 31.71 -16.25
N ARG A 123 -0.10 31.50 -17.35
CA ARG A 123 -0.42 30.45 -18.33
C ARG A 123 -0.12 29.05 -17.78
N GLU A 124 0.92 28.97 -16.99
CA GLU A 124 1.37 27.74 -16.39
C GLU A 124 0.40 27.19 -15.32
N ALA A 125 -0.21 28.07 -14.51
CA ALA A 125 -1.20 27.66 -13.50
C ALA A 125 -2.40 26.94 -14.13
N SER A 126 -2.93 27.47 -15.24
CA SER A 126 -4.06 26.87 -15.96
C SER A 126 -3.73 25.51 -16.60
N GLU A 127 -2.51 25.34 -17.12
CA GLU A 127 -2.06 24.06 -17.67
C GLU A 127 -1.82 23.01 -16.58
N ILE A 128 -1.27 23.45 -15.43
CA ILE A 128 -1.09 22.57 -14.26
C ILE A 128 -2.45 22.16 -13.67
N GLU A 129 -3.40 23.09 -13.52
CA GLU A 129 -4.75 22.80 -13.04
C GLU A 129 -5.44 21.77 -13.94
N LYS A 130 -5.38 21.94 -15.26
CA LYS A 130 -5.91 20.98 -16.21
C LYS A 130 -5.23 19.62 -16.07
N ARG A 131 -3.91 19.60 -15.92
CA ARG A 131 -3.13 18.37 -15.78
C ARG A 131 -3.38 17.65 -14.46
N VAL A 132 -3.54 18.38 -13.35
CA VAL A 132 -3.91 17.81 -12.05
C VAL A 132 -5.29 17.20 -12.12
N THR A 133 -6.26 17.86 -12.78
CA THR A 133 -7.60 17.30 -12.99
C THR A 133 -7.52 15.99 -13.79
N GLU A 134 -6.75 15.97 -14.88
CA GLU A 134 -6.51 14.76 -15.66
C GLU A 134 -5.86 13.64 -14.81
N LEU A 135 -4.88 13.95 -13.97
CA LEU A 135 -4.19 12.97 -13.10
C LEU A 135 -5.07 12.45 -11.97
N LEU A 136 -5.97 13.27 -11.44
CA LEU A 136 -6.93 12.88 -10.41
C LEU A 136 -8.07 12.00 -10.97
N ASP A 137 -8.40 12.14 -12.26
CA ASP A 137 -9.44 11.37 -12.93
C ASP A 137 -8.97 10.02 -13.49
N LEU A 138 -7.66 9.78 -13.50
CA LEU A 138 -7.08 8.60 -14.13
C LEU A 138 -6.72 7.50 -13.13
N SER A 139 -6.82 6.25 -13.60
CA SER A 139 -6.25 5.11 -12.88
C SER A 139 -4.74 5.32 -12.67
N ALA A 140 -4.16 4.84 -11.56
CA ALA A 140 -2.72 5.00 -11.31
C ALA A 140 -1.84 4.43 -12.42
N THR A 141 -2.30 3.39 -13.11
CA THR A 141 -1.64 2.83 -14.30
C THR A 141 -1.60 3.86 -15.42
N ARG A 142 -2.72 4.52 -15.69
CA ARG A 142 -2.81 5.53 -16.74
C ARG A 142 -2.18 6.87 -16.34
N ALA A 143 -2.19 7.21 -15.05
CA ALA A 143 -1.41 8.35 -14.53
C ALA A 143 0.11 8.10 -14.64
N ALA A 144 0.55 6.85 -14.42
CA ALA A 144 1.94 6.46 -14.65
C ALA A 144 2.31 6.46 -16.15
N GLU A 145 1.41 6.01 -17.02
CA GLU A 145 1.55 6.06 -18.48
C GLU A 145 1.59 7.51 -18.97
N LEU A 146 0.68 8.36 -18.51
CA LEU A 146 0.66 9.77 -18.85
C LEU A 146 1.85 10.54 -18.28
N ASN A 147 2.34 10.18 -17.09
CA ASN A 147 3.61 10.69 -16.57
C ASN A 147 4.81 10.23 -17.41
N ALA A 148 4.70 9.08 -18.10
CA ALA A 148 5.72 8.60 -19.03
C ALA A 148 5.59 9.25 -20.43
N GLU A 149 4.36 9.50 -20.90
CA GLU A 149 4.04 10.11 -22.20
C GLU A 149 4.07 11.64 -22.20
N ALA A 150 3.96 12.26 -21.00
CA ALA A 150 3.89 13.70 -20.90
C ALA A 150 5.16 14.35 -21.42
N LYS A 151 4.99 15.19 -22.44
CA LYS A 151 5.99 16.19 -22.85
C LYS A 151 6.27 17.18 -21.72
N ASP A 152 5.39 17.25 -20.72
CA ASP A 152 5.56 18.06 -19.51
C ASP A 152 6.21 17.21 -18.40
N ASN A 153 7.32 17.73 -17.91
CA ASN A 153 8.23 17.13 -16.95
C ASN A 153 7.71 17.12 -15.49
N THR A 154 6.41 16.87 -15.26
CA THR A 154 5.80 16.94 -13.94
C THR A 154 5.54 15.52 -13.38
N THR A 155 5.95 15.24 -12.15
CA THR A 155 5.70 13.98 -11.47
C THR A 155 5.05 14.21 -10.11
N LEU A 156 4.11 13.33 -9.72
CA LEU A 156 3.48 13.32 -8.42
C LEU A 156 4.29 12.44 -7.47
N VAL A 157 4.66 12.99 -6.32
CA VAL A 157 5.42 12.29 -5.27
C VAL A 157 4.65 12.42 -3.97
N GLY A 158 4.24 11.29 -3.38
CA GLY A 158 3.58 11.29 -2.06
C GLY A 158 4.53 11.76 -0.97
N MET A 159 4.01 12.57 -0.05
CA MET A 159 4.75 13.17 1.06
C MET A 159 4.41 12.52 2.39
N ASP A 160 5.36 12.48 3.31
CA ASP A 160 5.14 12.05 4.69
C ASP A 160 4.75 13.25 5.56
N LEU A 161 3.50 13.30 5.99
CA LEU A 161 2.96 14.41 6.78
C LEU A 161 3.57 14.52 8.19
N SER A 162 4.22 13.48 8.69
CA SER A 162 4.87 13.46 10.00
C SER A 162 6.25 14.12 9.99
N GLN A 163 6.82 14.36 8.81
CA GLN A 163 8.17 14.92 8.65
C GLN A 163 8.13 16.39 8.20
N PRO A 164 9.10 17.20 8.62
CA PRO A 164 9.26 18.55 8.09
C PRO A 164 9.49 18.54 6.58
N LEU A 165 8.90 19.49 5.86
CA LEU A 165 9.08 19.63 4.41
C LEU A 165 10.55 19.79 4.03
N SER A 166 11.33 20.45 4.88
CA SER A 166 12.77 20.71 4.68
C SER A 166 13.63 19.45 4.57
N VAL A 167 13.18 18.31 5.10
CA VAL A 167 13.94 17.04 5.08
C VAL A 167 13.52 16.09 3.96
N GLN A 168 12.45 16.42 3.22
CA GLN A 168 11.87 15.54 2.20
C GLN A 168 12.40 15.82 0.78
N GLY A 169 13.47 16.59 0.66
CA GLY A 169 14.11 16.87 -0.63
C GLY A 169 13.24 17.71 -1.57
N VAL A 170 12.47 18.65 -1.01
CA VAL A 170 11.62 19.59 -1.74
C VAL A 170 12.44 20.73 -2.30
N ASP A 171 12.19 21.08 -3.56
CA ASP A 171 12.69 22.31 -4.18
C ASP A 171 11.59 23.37 -4.13
N PHE A 172 11.68 24.28 -3.17
CA PHE A 172 10.64 25.31 -2.93
C PHE A 172 10.51 26.34 -4.04
N GLU A 173 11.45 26.42 -4.98
CA GLU A 173 11.36 27.32 -6.13
C GLU A 173 10.59 26.71 -7.29
N THR A 174 10.64 25.40 -7.46
CA THR A 174 10.11 24.71 -8.64
C THR A 174 9.01 23.68 -8.33
N ASP A 175 8.98 23.16 -7.10
CA ASP A 175 7.98 22.18 -6.69
C ASP A 175 6.69 22.88 -6.22
N MET A 176 5.55 22.27 -6.50
CA MET A 176 4.23 22.72 -6.05
C MET A 176 3.59 21.63 -5.18
N PHE A 177 2.94 22.02 -4.11
CA PHE A 177 2.21 21.10 -3.24
C PHE A 177 0.76 20.96 -3.70
N LEU A 178 0.30 19.71 -3.81
CA LEU A 178 -1.10 19.37 -3.99
C LEU A 178 -1.67 18.89 -2.66
N LEU A 179 -2.50 19.70 -2.03
CA LEU A 179 -3.26 19.34 -0.83
C LEU A 179 -4.64 18.87 -1.25
N GLN A 180 -4.87 17.57 -1.15
CA GLN A 180 -6.17 16.97 -1.43
C GLN A 180 -6.93 16.76 -0.12
N TYR A 181 -8.07 17.41 0.03
CA TYR A 181 -9.02 17.11 1.07
C TYR A 181 -9.72 15.79 0.73
N LEU A 182 -9.52 14.83 1.60
CA LEU A 182 -10.32 13.61 1.59
C LEU A 182 -11.41 13.86 2.62
N PRO A 183 -12.68 14.08 2.20
CA PRO A 183 -13.75 14.19 3.17
C PRO A 183 -13.67 12.95 4.07
N PRO A 184 -13.95 13.08 5.38
CA PRO A 184 -14.14 11.90 6.22
C PRO A 184 -15.06 11.00 5.40
N ALA A 185 -14.69 9.70 5.27
CA ALA A 185 -15.58 8.74 4.62
C ALA A 185 -16.95 9.09 5.15
N GLN A 186 -17.88 9.52 4.26
CA GLN A 186 -19.22 9.82 4.72
C GLN A 186 -19.56 8.57 5.51
N ASP A 187 -19.63 8.73 6.83
CA ASP A 187 -20.27 7.74 7.65
C ASP A 187 -21.67 7.65 7.05
N ASP A 188 -21.82 6.76 6.06
CA ASP A 188 -23.09 6.15 5.78
C ASP A 188 -23.41 5.32 7.03
N ASP A 189 -23.45 6.00 8.18
CA ASP A 189 -24.17 5.58 9.36
C ASP A 189 -25.65 5.63 8.99
N GLU A 190 -26.04 4.80 8.01
CA GLU A 190 -27.44 4.42 7.83
C GLU A 190 -27.97 3.81 9.14
N ASP A 191 -27.10 3.35 10.03
CA ASP A 191 -27.44 2.93 11.40
C ASP A 191 -27.61 4.12 12.37
N GLY A 192 -27.58 5.38 11.88
CA GLY A 192 -28.01 6.58 12.62
C GLY A 192 -27.32 6.85 13.95
N GLY A 193 -26.09 6.35 14.17
CA GLY A 193 -25.38 6.50 15.46
C GLY A 193 -26.04 5.74 16.62
N CYS A 194 -26.92 4.77 16.33
CA CYS A 194 -27.61 3.97 17.34
C CYS A 194 -26.58 3.25 18.25
N ASN A 195 -26.77 3.37 19.56
CA ASN A 195 -25.95 2.64 20.52
C ASN A 195 -26.14 1.13 20.31
N ILE A 196 -25.05 0.34 20.47
CA ILE A 196 -25.13 -1.11 20.28
C ILE A 196 -26.18 -1.78 21.18
N TRP A 197 -26.45 -1.20 22.34
CA TRP A 197 -27.43 -1.72 23.29
C TRP A 197 -28.88 -1.35 22.97
N ASP A 198 -29.10 -0.38 22.07
CA ASP A 198 -30.42 0.00 21.57
C ASP A 198 -30.84 -0.83 20.35
N GLU A 199 -29.93 -1.67 19.84
CA GLU A 199 -30.21 -2.60 18.75
C GLU A 199 -31.32 -3.57 19.15
N PRO A 200 -32.39 -3.76 18.33
CA PRO A 200 -33.45 -4.70 18.61
C PRO A 200 -32.95 -6.15 18.78
N PRO A 201 -33.69 -7.01 19.47
CA PRO A 201 -33.43 -8.45 19.46
C PRO A 201 -33.25 -9.01 18.07
N GLU A 202 -32.62 -10.17 17.93
CA GLU A 202 -32.41 -10.83 16.63
C GLU A 202 -33.71 -11.03 15.89
N SER A 203 -33.71 -10.61 14.63
CA SER A 203 -34.79 -10.78 13.66
C SER A 203 -34.23 -10.78 12.25
N ASP A 204 -35.00 -11.19 11.27
CA ASP A 204 -34.60 -11.17 9.85
C ASP A 204 -34.24 -9.76 9.33
N GLU A 205 -34.63 -8.71 10.06
CA GLU A 205 -34.31 -7.32 9.71
C GLU A 205 -32.89 -6.93 10.10
N ASN A 206 -32.27 -7.58 11.09
CA ASN A 206 -30.95 -7.23 11.59
C ASN A 206 -29.91 -8.36 11.56
N VAL A 207 -30.32 -9.62 11.36
CA VAL A 207 -29.43 -10.79 11.21
C VAL A 207 -30.00 -11.78 10.22
N GLN A 208 -29.15 -12.33 9.36
CA GLN A 208 -29.48 -13.45 8.46
C GLN A 208 -28.42 -14.54 8.58
N TYR A 209 -28.88 -15.80 8.61
CA TYR A 209 -28.03 -16.97 8.69
C TYR A 209 -28.17 -17.81 7.43
N ASP A 210 -27.06 -18.40 6.97
CA ASP A 210 -27.02 -19.42 5.93
C ASP A 210 -26.75 -20.80 6.56
N GLU A 211 -27.16 -21.87 5.88
CA GLU A 211 -26.83 -23.23 6.25
C GLU A 211 -25.54 -23.67 5.53
N GLU A 212 -24.47 -23.92 6.27
CA GLU A 212 -23.28 -24.60 5.75
C GLU A 212 -23.31 -26.08 6.13
N GLU A 213 -23.09 -26.96 5.16
CA GLU A 213 -22.96 -28.39 5.39
C GLU A 213 -21.48 -28.76 5.51
N ASN A 214 -21.05 -29.15 6.72
CA ASN A 214 -19.70 -29.65 7.00
C ASN A 214 -19.79 -31.05 7.57
N ASP A 215 -19.12 -32.03 6.95
CA ASP A 215 -19.11 -33.45 7.37
C ASP A 215 -20.51 -34.03 7.62
N GLY A 216 -21.49 -33.67 6.76
CA GLY A 216 -22.88 -34.17 6.89
C GLY A 216 -23.67 -33.52 8.04
N LYS A 217 -23.14 -32.51 8.73
CA LYS A 217 -23.84 -31.70 9.72
C LYS A 217 -24.15 -30.33 9.20
N LYS A 218 -25.41 -29.94 9.22
CA LYS A 218 -25.84 -28.57 8.93
C LYS A 218 -25.52 -27.68 10.11
N LYS A 219 -24.76 -26.60 9.85
CA LYS A 219 -24.45 -25.56 10.82
C LYS A 219 -25.00 -24.25 10.31
N GLN A 220 -25.74 -23.53 11.15
CA GLN A 220 -26.09 -22.15 10.85
C GLN A 220 -24.86 -21.24 10.99
N VAL A 221 -24.60 -20.45 9.96
CA VAL A 221 -23.47 -19.52 9.89
C VAL A 221 -23.99 -18.14 9.57
N LEU A 222 -23.55 -17.13 10.30
CA LEU A 222 -23.95 -15.74 10.08
C LEU A 222 -23.56 -15.32 8.67
N ALA A 223 -24.56 -14.95 7.85
CA ALA A 223 -24.41 -14.55 6.45
C ALA A 223 -24.43 -13.04 6.28
N ALA A 224 -25.37 -12.35 6.91
CA ALA A 224 -25.46 -10.88 6.87
C ALA A 224 -26.02 -10.34 8.18
N ALA A 225 -25.57 -9.13 8.60
CA ALA A 225 -26.10 -8.48 9.78
C ALA A 225 -25.81 -6.98 9.78
N THR A 226 -26.46 -6.24 10.72
CA THR A 226 -26.07 -4.86 11.05
C THR A 226 -24.69 -4.82 11.67
N LEU A 227 -24.02 -3.67 11.67
CA LEU A 227 -22.71 -3.50 12.33
C LEU A 227 -22.80 -3.83 13.81
N ASN A 228 -23.86 -3.40 14.50
CA ASN A 228 -24.07 -3.67 15.91
C ASN A 228 -24.16 -5.17 16.20
N LYS A 229 -24.93 -5.91 15.39
CA LYS A 229 -25.04 -7.37 15.52
C LYS A 229 -23.71 -8.10 15.20
N LEU A 230 -22.95 -7.63 14.22
CA LEU A 230 -21.61 -8.18 13.97
C LEU A 230 -20.68 -7.99 15.17
N VAL A 231 -20.70 -6.82 15.82
CA VAL A 231 -19.89 -6.55 17.02
C VAL A 231 -20.43 -7.33 18.23
N GLU A 232 -21.75 -7.49 18.35
CA GLU A 232 -22.38 -8.34 19.37
C GLU A 232 -21.91 -9.79 19.24
N TYR A 233 -21.91 -10.34 18.02
CA TYR A 233 -21.44 -11.70 17.72
C TYR A 233 -19.95 -11.90 18.04
N LEU A 234 -19.10 -10.89 17.76
CA LEU A 234 -17.67 -10.90 18.15
C LEU A 234 -17.45 -11.00 19.65
N THR A 235 -18.37 -10.50 20.45
CA THR A 235 -18.21 -10.25 21.88
C THR A 235 -19.23 -11.03 22.72
N THR A 236 -19.84 -12.06 22.15
CA THR A 236 -20.78 -12.94 22.88
C THR A 236 -20.10 -13.60 24.07
N ALA A 237 -20.85 -13.81 25.15
CA ALA A 237 -20.37 -14.52 26.34
C ALA A 237 -20.06 -16.00 26.08
N GLU A 238 -20.72 -16.57 25.09
CA GLU A 238 -20.59 -17.98 24.73
C GLU A 238 -19.26 -18.30 24.00
N LYS A 239 -19.30 -19.26 23.10
CA LYS A 239 -18.11 -19.74 22.37
C LYS A 239 -17.59 -18.71 21.38
N VAL A 240 -16.26 -18.43 21.42
CA VAL A 240 -15.58 -17.56 20.44
C VAL A 240 -15.51 -18.29 19.09
N ASP A 241 -16.02 -17.65 18.06
CA ASP A 241 -15.74 -18.01 16.66
C ASP A 241 -14.47 -17.29 16.19
N THR A 242 -13.34 -18.03 16.24
CA THR A 242 -12.03 -17.48 15.86
C THR A 242 -11.91 -17.19 14.37
N GLU A 243 -12.61 -17.95 13.52
CA GLU A 243 -12.65 -17.73 12.07
C GLU A 243 -13.42 -16.44 11.76
N PHE A 244 -14.56 -16.25 12.42
CA PHE A 244 -15.34 -15.02 12.31
C PHE A 244 -14.55 -13.80 12.77
N LEU A 245 -13.91 -13.87 13.94
CA LEU A 245 -13.10 -12.78 14.47
C LEU A 245 -11.98 -12.40 13.49
N HIS A 246 -11.28 -13.39 12.94
CA HIS A 246 -10.19 -13.14 12.00
C HIS A 246 -10.72 -12.52 10.70
N ALA A 247 -11.81 -13.07 10.15
CA ALA A 247 -12.46 -12.55 8.96
C ALA A 247 -12.94 -11.09 9.15
N PHE A 248 -13.55 -10.80 10.30
CA PHE A 248 -13.97 -9.45 10.64
C PHE A 248 -12.78 -8.47 10.68
N LEU A 249 -11.73 -8.81 11.44
CA LEU A 249 -10.57 -7.93 11.63
C LEU A 249 -9.79 -7.68 10.33
N LEU A 250 -9.79 -8.62 9.39
CA LEU A 250 -9.16 -8.45 8.08
C LEU A 250 -9.99 -7.58 7.13
N THR A 251 -11.31 -7.50 7.32
CA THR A 251 -12.21 -6.94 6.31
C THR A 251 -13.07 -5.76 6.80
N TYR A 252 -13.07 -5.44 8.09
CA TYR A 252 -13.95 -4.41 8.67
C TYR A 252 -13.83 -3.06 7.96
N GLN A 253 -12.65 -2.68 7.47
CA GLN A 253 -12.44 -1.43 6.74
C GLN A 253 -13.13 -1.39 5.35
N SER A 254 -13.80 -2.47 4.94
CA SER A 254 -14.66 -2.47 3.76
C SER A 254 -16.08 -1.98 4.02
N PHE A 255 -16.51 -1.89 5.30
CA PHE A 255 -17.88 -1.53 5.67
C PHE A 255 -17.98 -0.62 6.91
N THR A 256 -16.88 -0.37 7.62
CA THR A 256 -16.83 0.57 8.74
C THR A 256 -15.43 1.17 8.88
N THR A 257 -15.27 2.17 9.74
CA THR A 257 -13.99 2.81 10.01
C THR A 257 -13.37 2.31 11.32
N PRO A 258 -12.04 2.44 11.51
CA PRO A 258 -11.40 2.11 12.78
C PRO A 258 -12.00 2.87 13.97
N PHE A 259 -12.41 4.13 13.75
CA PHE A 259 -13.00 4.98 14.78
C PHE A 259 -14.39 4.50 15.20
N VAL A 260 -15.27 4.21 14.23
CA VAL A 260 -16.61 3.68 14.50
C VAL A 260 -16.52 2.33 15.22
N PHE A 261 -15.63 1.45 14.76
CA PHE A 261 -15.41 0.15 15.40
C PHE A 261 -14.92 0.27 16.85
N LEU A 262 -13.98 1.18 17.11
CA LEU A 262 -13.54 1.54 18.46
C LEU A 262 -14.74 1.94 19.35
N ASN A 263 -15.58 2.85 18.85
CA ASN A 263 -16.74 3.33 19.59
C ASN A 263 -17.73 2.20 19.90
N LYS A 264 -18.03 1.33 18.92
CA LYS A 264 -18.91 0.17 19.13
C LYS A 264 -18.36 -0.81 20.17
N LEU A 265 -17.05 -1.07 20.17
CA LEU A 265 -16.40 -1.91 21.19
C LEU A 265 -16.47 -1.26 22.58
N THR A 266 -16.27 0.04 22.67
CA THR A 266 -16.37 0.79 23.94
C THR A 266 -17.81 0.81 24.46
N GLN A 267 -18.80 1.01 23.58
CA GLN A 267 -20.21 0.88 23.94
C GLN A 267 -20.52 -0.53 24.47
N ARG A 268 -20.04 -1.58 23.77
CA ARG A 268 -20.28 -2.97 24.16
C ARG A 268 -19.65 -3.33 25.50
N PHE A 269 -18.52 -2.74 25.86
CA PHE A 269 -17.88 -2.92 27.16
C PHE A 269 -18.76 -2.40 28.33
N ASN A 270 -19.50 -1.31 28.08
CA ASN A 270 -20.38 -0.68 29.07
C ASN A 270 -21.75 -1.36 29.07
N VAL A 271 -21.83 -2.58 29.62
CA VAL A 271 -23.05 -3.39 29.68
C VAL A 271 -24.08 -2.71 30.58
N PRO A 272 -25.27 -2.32 30.09
CA PRO A 272 -26.28 -1.66 30.89
C PRO A 272 -26.88 -2.60 31.95
N PRO A 273 -27.20 -2.08 33.17
CA PRO A 273 -27.76 -2.87 34.27
C PRO A 273 -29.15 -3.48 33.97
N ASP A 274 -29.94 -2.86 33.09
CA ASP A 274 -31.26 -3.34 32.68
C ASP A 274 -31.21 -4.70 31.95
N ARG A 275 -30.06 -5.11 31.48
CA ARG A 275 -29.82 -6.45 30.91
C ARG A 275 -29.77 -7.56 31.96
N ALA A 276 -29.77 -7.21 33.25
CA ALA A 276 -29.85 -8.18 34.34
C ALA A 276 -31.19 -8.95 34.38
N GLN A 277 -32.25 -8.40 33.81
CA GLN A 277 -33.62 -8.96 33.81
C GLN A 277 -34.00 -9.50 35.21
N ASN A 278 -34.20 -10.78 35.39
CA ASN A 278 -34.58 -11.41 36.66
C ASN A 278 -33.40 -12.01 37.46
N MET A 279 -32.14 -11.59 37.15
CA MET A 279 -30.92 -12.09 37.79
C MET A 279 -30.53 -11.22 38.98
N SER A 280 -29.84 -11.82 39.97
CA SER A 280 -29.15 -11.03 41.01
C SER A 280 -27.99 -10.24 40.39
N GLN A 281 -27.53 -9.19 41.07
CA GLN A 281 -26.39 -8.40 40.63
C GLN A 281 -25.13 -9.26 40.43
N GLU A 282 -24.88 -10.24 41.30
CA GLU A 282 -23.73 -11.13 41.24
C GLU A 282 -23.84 -12.08 40.02
N GLU A 283 -25.01 -12.65 39.76
CA GLU A 283 -25.26 -13.50 38.59
C GLU A 283 -25.13 -12.72 37.27
N PHE A 284 -25.65 -11.49 37.21
CA PHE A 284 -25.48 -10.60 36.06
C PHE A 284 -24.02 -10.30 35.80
N GLU A 285 -23.26 -9.94 36.83
CA GLU A 285 -21.85 -9.66 36.71
C GLU A 285 -21.07 -10.89 36.22
N LEU A 286 -21.31 -12.04 36.81
CA LEU A 286 -20.59 -13.28 36.53
C LEU A 286 -20.91 -13.88 35.13
N HIS A 287 -22.18 -13.85 34.71
CA HIS A 287 -22.63 -14.58 33.52
C HIS A 287 -22.81 -13.68 32.29
N ILE A 288 -22.97 -12.37 32.46
CA ILE A 288 -23.22 -11.46 31.34
C ILE A 288 -22.13 -10.40 31.25
N ARG A 289 -22.00 -9.50 32.24
CA ARG A 289 -21.14 -8.32 32.18
C ARG A 289 -19.66 -8.68 32.01
N ASP A 290 -19.12 -9.48 32.91
CA ASP A 290 -17.68 -9.74 32.95
C ASP A 290 -17.21 -10.61 31.79
N PRO A 291 -17.93 -11.66 31.33
CA PRO A 291 -17.61 -12.37 30.10
C PRO A 291 -17.57 -11.44 28.88
N ILE A 292 -18.56 -10.56 28.70
CA ILE A 292 -18.59 -9.61 27.59
C ILE A 292 -17.37 -8.69 27.64
N ARG A 293 -17.04 -8.10 28.81
CA ARG A 293 -15.88 -7.23 29.01
C ARG A 293 -14.56 -7.93 28.65
N VAL A 294 -14.39 -9.17 29.07
CA VAL A 294 -13.22 -9.98 28.71
C VAL A 294 -13.15 -10.18 27.19
N ARG A 295 -14.29 -10.46 26.54
CA ARG A 295 -14.33 -10.65 25.08
C ARG A 295 -13.97 -9.37 24.34
N VAL A 296 -14.54 -8.22 24.74
CA VAL A 296 -14.22 -6.92 24.14
C VAL A 296 -12.72 -6.64 24.21
N VAL A 297 -12.08 -6.83 25.40
CA VAL A 297 -10.64 -6.61 25.54
C VAL A 297 -9.82 -7.60 24.69
N ASN A 298 -10.28 -8.85 24.55
CA ASN A 298 -9.63 -9.80 23.64
C ASN A 298 -9.75 -9.40 22.17
N VAL A 299 -10.89 -8.83 21.74
CA VAL A 299 -11.05 -8.29 20.39
C VAL A 299 -10.08 -7.11 20.18
N PHE A 300 -9.99 -6.16 21.12
CA PHE A 300 -8.99 -5.08 21.06
C PHE A 300 -7.57 -5.61 20.95
N ARG A 301 -7.21 -6.60 21.79
CA ARG A 301 -5.88 -7.21 21.75
C ARG A 301 -5.58 -7.82 20.39
N LYS A 302 -6.52 -8.58 19.83
CA LYS A 302 -6.36 -9.18 18.50
C LYS A 302 -6.30 -8.14 17.39
N TRP A 303 -7.11 -7.11 17.48
CA TRP A 303 -7.08 -5.99 16.52
C TRP A 303 -5.72 -5.28 16.52
N ILE A 304 -5.17 -4.98 17.69
CA ILE A 304 -3.81 -4.42 17.83
C ILE A 304 -2.75 -5.41 17.30
N GLU A 305 -2.88 -6.71 17.59
CA GLU A 305 -1.93 -7.72 17.12
C GLU A 305 -1.87 -7.80 15.60
N LEU A 306 -3.00 -7.70 14.91
CA LEU A 306 -3.12 -7.91 13.46
C LEU A 306 -2.94 -6.61 12.65
N GLY A 307 -3.40 -5.48 13.16
CA GLY A 307 -3.55 -4.26 12.36
C GLY A 307 -2.98 -2.98 12.98
N PHE A 308 -2.06 -3.05 13.95
CA PHE A 308 -1.56 -1.85 14.63
C PHE A 308 -0.99 -0.79 13.68
N GLU A 309 -0.27 -1.21 12.64
CA GLU A 309 0.34 -0.30 11.65
C GLU A 309 -0.70 0.41 10.74
N GLU A 310 -1.94 -0.02 10.79
CA GLU A 310 -3.06 0.51 10.00
C GLU A 310 -3.92 1.50 10.80
N LEU A 311 -3.70 1.54 12.14
CA LEU A 311 -4.43 2.41 13.03
C LEU A 311 -3.84 3.82 13.02
N THR A 312 -4.71 4.84 12.99
CA THR A 312 -4.29 6.22 13.14
C THR A 312 -3.80 6.49 14.57
N ASP A 313 -2.97 7.53 14.72
CA ASP A 313 -2.49 7.97 16.05
C ASP A 313 -3.65 8.28 16.98
N GLU A 314 -4.75 8.87 16.47
CA GLU A 314 -5.94 9.16 17.23
C GLU A 314 -6.60 7.90 17.79
N VAL A 315 -6.85 6.90 16.95
CA VAL A 315 -7.44 5.62 17.37
C VAL A 315 -6.53 4.92 18.39
N THR A 316 -5.21 4.94 18.14
CA THR A 316 -4.22 4.35 19.04
C THR A 316 -4.18 5.06 20.39
N SER A 317 -4.29 6.41 20.43
CA SER A 317 -4.37 7.21 21.66
C SER A 317 -5.62 6.86 22.45
N ARG A 318 -6.78 6.84 21.82
CA ARG A 318 -8.06 6.49 22.47
C ARG A 318 -8.09 5.07 23.04
N ILE A 319 -7.48 4.09 22.32
CA ILE A 319 -7.30 2.74 22.87
C ILE A 319 -6.40 2.79 24.12
N GLY A 320 -5.36 3.62 24.10
CA GLY A 320 -4.47 3.82 25.25
C GLY A 320 -5.19 4.45 26.45
N GLU A 321 -5.98 5.50 26.23
CA GLU A 321 -6.81 6.16 27.24
C GLU A 321 -7.82 5.18 27.87
N PHE A 322 -8.48 4.39 27.04
CA PHE A 322 -9.37 3.33 27.48
C PHE A 322 -8.63 2.29 28.36
N GLY A 323 -7.43 1.85 27.94
CA GLY A 323 -6.59 0.93 28.72
C GLY A 323 -6.14 1.53 30.07
N GLN A 324 -5.87 2.84 30.14
CA GLN A 324 -5.54 3.54 31.37
C GLN A 324 -6.75 3.63 32.30
N MET A 325 -7.93 3.99 31.77
CA MET A 325 -9.18 4.03 32.52
C MET A 325 -9.48 2.68 33.18
N LEU A 326 -9.38 1.57 32.41
CA LEU A 326 -9.57 0.22 32.95
C LEU A 326 -8.56 -0.15 34.04
N SER A 327 -7.33 0.34 33.95
CA SER A 327 -6.28 0.09 34.94
C SER A 327 -6.50 0.84 36.25
N GLY A 328 -7.30 1.91 36.24
CA GLY A 328 -7.67 2.71 37.43
C GLY A 328 -8.71 2.05 38.34
N GLU A 329 -9.49 1.12 37.83
CA GLU A 329 -10.56 0.45 38.59
C GLU A 329 -10.13 -0.98 38.99
N LYS A 330 -10.33 -1.36 40.25
CA LYS A 330 -9.93 -2.70 40.75
C LYS A 330 -10.57 -3.88 39.98
N SER A 331 -11.84 -3.71 39.58
CA SER A 331 -12.62 -4.73 38.86
C SER A 331 -12.09 -4.99 37.43
N THR A 332 -11.47 -3.99 36.77
CA THR A 332 -11.03 -4.07 35.38
C THR A 332 -9.51 -3.93 35.22
N GLN A 333 -8.76 -3.82 36.32
CA GLN A 333 -7.31 -3.60 36.32
C GLN A 333 -6.54 -4.62 35.49
N SER A 334 -6.91 -5.91 35.58
CA SER A 334 -6.29 -6.99 34.79
C SER A 334 -6.53 -6.82 33.29
N LEU A 335 -7.73 -6.38 32.90
CA LEU A 335 -8.11 -6.11 31.52
C LEU A 335 -7.33 -4.92 30.95
N GLY A 336 -7.20 -3.84 31.75
CA GLY A 336 -6.37 -2.68 31.39
C GLY A 336 -4.89 -3.06 31.19
N ALA A 337 -4.34 -3.91 32.05
CA ALA A 337 -2.98 -4.41 31.95
C ALA A 337 -2.74 -5.20 30.64
N ILE A 338 -3.70 -6.05 30.23
CA ILE A 338 -3.66 -6.81 28.97
C ILE A 338 -3.61 -5.84 27.79
N LEU A 339 -4.50 -4.84 27.75
CA LEU A 339 -4.59 -3.89 26.65
C LEU A 339 -3.34 -3.01 26.54
N ASN A 340 -2.87 -2.45 27.66
CA ASN A 340 -1.66 -1.65 27.72
C ASN A 340 -0.40 -2.45 27.33
N SER A 341 -0.35 -3.75 27.69
CA SER A 341 0.73 -4.64 27.28
C SER A 341 0.71 -4.89 25.76
N ALA A 342 -0.48 -5.10 25.18
CA ALA A 342 -0.63 -5.28 23.73
C ALA A 342 -0.14 -4.04 22.96
N LEU A 343 -0.55 -2.84 23.37
CA LEU A 343 -0.09 -1.57 22.77
C LEU A 343 1.42 -1.38 22.90
N ARG A 344 2.01 -1.65 24.06
CA ARG A 344 3.47 -1.54 24.24
C ARG A 344 4.23 -2.50 23.35
N LYS A 345 3.76 -3.75 23.23
CA LYS A 345 4.35 -4.75 22.34
C LYS A 345 4.24 -4.32 20.87
N ALA A 346 3.10 -3.80 20.46
CA ALA A 346 2.89 -3.33 19.09
C ALA A 346 3.78 -2.12 18.76
N LYS A 347 3.85 -1.12 19.64
CA LYS A 347 4.76 0.03 19.50
C LYS A 347 6.24 -0.35 19.51
N GLY A 348 6.60 -1.42 20.23
CA GLY A 348 7.98 -1.95 20.30
C GLY A 348 8.34 -2.90 19.17
N ARG A 349 7.40 -3.30 18.32
CA ARG A 349 7.70 -4.08 17.12
C ARG A 349 8.44 -3.19 16.13
N ARG A 350 9.76 -3.09 16.28
CA ARG A 350 10.62 -2.72 15.16
C ARG A 350 10.40 -3.78 14.09
N ALA A 351 10.39 -3.36 12.82
CA ALA A 351 10.38 -4.30 11.71
C ALA A 351 11.33 -5.45 12.05
N HIS A 352 10.78 -6.62 12.35
CA HIS A 352 11.60 -7.78 12.68
C HIS A 352 12.40 -8.09 11.43
N CYS A 353 13.70 -7.74 11.45
CA CYS A 353 14.65 -8.47 10.63
C CYS A 353 14.53 -9.92 11.07
N ALA A 354 14.02 -10.77 10.18
CA ALA A 354 13.96 -12.19 10.46
C ALA A 354 15.36 -12.63 10.86
N GLN A 355 15.50 -13.14 12.08
CA GLN A 355 16.74 -13.80 12.49
C GLN A 355 16.70 -15.19 11.88
N PHE A 356 17.65 -15.45 11.00
CA PHE A 356 17.86 -16.79 10.45
C PHE A 356 18.90 -17.52 11.28
N ASP A 357 18.61 -18.77 11.59
CA ASP A 357 19.57 -19.64 12.32
C ASP A 357 20.79 -20.01 11.46
N VAL A 358 20.70 -19.82 10.16
CA VAL A 358 21.73 -20.14 9.18
C VAL A 358 22.12 -18.88 8.42
N SER A 359 23.42 -18.68 8.20
CA SER A 359 23.91 -17.60 7.35
C SER A 359 23.39 -17.72 5.92
N PRO A 360 23.09 -16.60 5.24
CA PRO A 360 22.67 -16.63 3.86
C PRO A 360 23.76 -17.23 2.97
N PRO A 361 23.40 -17.88 1.85
CA PRO A 361 24.37 -18.33 0.88
C PRO A 361 25.15 -17.11 0.33
N PRO A 362 26.47 -17.20 0.13
CA PRO A 362 27.29 -16.09 -0.34
C PRO A 362 26.79 -15.58 -1.70
N ALA A 363 26.77 -14.27 -1.86
CA ALA A 363 26.38 -13.63 -3.11
C ALA A 363 27.41 -13.93 -4.22
N LYS A 364 26.93 -14.15 -5.44
CA LYS A 364 27.77 -14.35 -6.62
C LYS A 364 28.12 -12.99 -7.24
N ILE A 365 29.19 -12.40 -6.71
CA ILE A 365 29.62 -11.06 -7.11
C ILE A 365 30.26 -11.08 -8.51
N PRO A 366 29.76 -10.29 -9.48
CA PRO A 366 30.35 -10.20 -10.82
C PRO A 366 31.69 -9.47 -10.76
N LYS A 367 32.61 -9.83 -11.65
CA LYS A 367 33.83 -9.06 -11.89
C LYS A 367 33.41 -7.66 -12.38
N GLY A 368 33.95 -6.61 -11.81
CA GLY A 368 33.55 -5.25 -12.18
C GLY A 368 32.22 -4.77 -11.59
N LEU A 369 31.82 -5.29 -10.42
CA LEU A 369 30.59 -4.86 -9.73
C LEU A 369 30.44 -3.33 -9.64
N TYR A 370 31.55 -2.61 -9.50
CA TYR A 370 31.59 -1.14 -9.34
C TYR A 370 31.85 -0.39 -10.65
N ASP A 371 32.04 -1.09 -11.78
CA ASP A 371 32.26 -0.46 -13.06
C ASP A 371 31.01 0.32 -13.51
N GLU A 372 31.19 1.48 -14.12
CA GLU A 372 30.06 2.31 -14.59
C GLU A 372 29.22 1.59 -15.66
N GLY A 373 29.84 0.71 -16.44
CA GLY A 373 29.22 -0.06 -17.51
C GLY A 373 28.58 -1.38 -17.11
N LEU A 374 28.51 -1.70 -15.80
CA LEU A 374 27.92 -2.97 -15.35
C LEU A 374 26.51 -3.16 -15.94
N ASN A 375 26.35 -4.23 -16.71
CA ASN A 375 25.11 -4.62 -17.36
C ASN A 375 24.55 -5.88 -16.69
N ILE A 376 23.23 -6.06 -16.77
CA ILE A 376 22.54 -7.26 -16.28
C ILE A 376 23.09 -8.55 -16.95
N LEU A 377 23.64 -8.43 -18.16
CA LEU A 377 24.23 -9.56 -18.88
C LEU A 377 25.56 -10.07 -18.29
N ASP A 378 26.24 -9.23 -17.48
CA ASP A 378 27.52 -9.56 -16.84
C ASP A 378 27.33 -10.24 -15.48
N ILE A 379 26.11 -10.28 -14.97
CA ILE A 379 25.75 -10.82 -13.65
C ILE A 379 25.31 -12.28 -13.80
N ASP A 380 25.67 -13.15 -12.86
CA ASP A 380 25.21 -14.55 -12.82
C ASP A 380 23.68 -14.63 -12.78
N GLU A 381 23.08 -15.56 -13.50
CA GLU A 381 21.63 -15.70 -13.65
C GLU A 381 20.93 -16.01 -12.32
N GLU A 382 21.55 -16.86 -11.50
CA GLU A 382 21.01 -17.18 -10.18
C GLU A 382 21.05 -15.97 -9.26
N GLU A 383 22.13 -15.17 -9.33
CA GLU A 383 22.25 -13.98 -8.50
C GLU A 383 21.21 -12.93 -8.89
N ILE A 384 20.94 -12.76 -10.19
CA ILE A 384 19.84 -11.90 -10.64
C ILE A 384 18.51 -12.38 -10.03
N ALA A 385 18.23 -13.68 -10.08
CA ALA A 385 17.00 -14.25 -9.53
C ALA A 385 16.90 -14.05 -8.00
N ARG A 386 18.02 -14.18 -7.26
CA ARG A 386 18.08 -13.90 -5.83
C ARG A 386 17.75 -12.45 -5.52
N GLN A 387 18.38 -11.50 -6.22
CA GLN A 387 18.16 -10.06 -6.01
C GLN A 387 16.74 -9.65 -6.45
N MET A 388 16.20 -10.20 -7.53
CA MET A 388 14.80 -10.01 -7.90
C MET A 388 13.87 -10.52 -6.79
N SER A 389 14.14 -11.70 -6.23
CA SER A 389 13.30 -12.26 -5.15
C SER A 389 13.31 -11.41 -3.88
N ILE A 390 14.44 -10.79 -3.54
CA ILE A 390 14.52 -9.83 -2.43
C ILE A 390 13.64 -8.61 -2.72
N VAL A 391 13.74 -8.02 -3.90
CA VAL A 391 12.96 -6.83 -4.28
C VAL A 391 11.47 -7.15 -4.33
N ASP A 392 11.09 -8.24 -4.99
CA ASP A 392 9.71 -8.71 -5.09
C ASP A 392 9.10 -8.96 -3.71
N PHE A 393 9.85 -9.65 -2.83
CA PHE A 393 9.37 -9.96 -1.49
C PHE A 393 9.18 -8.70 -0.64
N ASN A 394 10.07 -7.71 -0.77
CA ASN A 394 9.92 -6.43 -0.07
C ASN A 394 8.66 -5.68 -0.53
N HIS A 395 8.35 -5.66 -1.82
CA HIS A 395 7.10 -5.10 -2.33
C HIS A 395 5.88 -5.89 -1.85
N PHE A 396 5.94 -7.21 -1.92
CA PHE A 396 4.85 -8.10 -1.52
C PHE A 396 4.55 -7.98 -0.01
N ARG A 397 5.57 -8.02 0.84
CA ARG A 397 5.43 -7.93 2.30
C ARG A 397 4.86 -6.59 2.76
N ALA A 398 5.07 -5.53 1.99
CA ALA A 398 4.56 -4.20 2.31
C ALA A 398 3.04 -4.08 2.11
N ILE A 399 2.39 -4.99 1.36
CA ILE A 399 0.95 -4.97 1.11
C ILE A 399 0.19 -5.29 2.41
N LYS A 400 -0.75 -4.41 2.77
CA LYS A 400 -1.59 -4.54 3.96
C LYS A 400 -3.01 -4.95 3.60
N PRO A 401 -3.76 -5.64 4.50
CA PRO A 401 -5.14 -6.05 4.26
C PRO A 401 -6.07 -4.97 3.69
N PRO A 402 -6.10 -3.72 4.20
CA PRO A 402 -7.00 -2.69 3.67
C PRO A 402 -6.74 -2.35 2.20
N GLU A 403 -5.51 -2.56 1.70
CA GLU A 403 -5.16 -2.31 0.31
C GLU A 403 -5.85 -3.28 -0.67
N LEU A 404 -6.31 -4.43 -0.15
CA LEU A 404 -6.95 -5.51 -0.91
C LEU A 404 -8.48 -5.47 -0.83
N LEU A 405 -9.06 -4.45 -0.17
CA LEU A 405 -10.52 -4.32 0.00
C LEU A 405 -11.14 -3.44 -1.09
N ASN A 406 -12.38 -3.75 -1.43
CA ASN A 406 -13.26 -2.94 -2.30
C ASN A 406 -12.67 -2.64 -3.70
N GLN A 407 -11.74 -3.50 -4.19
CA GLN A 407 -10.99 -3.28 -5.43
C GLN A 407 -10.26 -1.92 -5.45
N ALA A 408 -9.69 -1.51 -4.31
CA ALA A 408 -9.08 -0.19 -4.18
C ALA A 408 -7.95 0.06 -5.19
N TRP A 409 -7.21 -0.98 -5.60
CA TRP A 409 -6.17 -0.90 -6.64
C TRP A 409 -6.71 -0.59 -8.05
N ALA A 410 -7.98 -0.93 -8.34
CA ALA A 410 -8.59 -0.76 -9.66
C ALA A 410 -9.45 0.50 -9.76
N LYS A 411 -10.07 0.93 -8.64
CA LYS A 411 -10.99 2.07 -8.61
C LYS A 411 -10.21 3.37 -8.41
N PRO A 412 -10.21 4.32 -9.36
CA PRO A 412 -9.41 5.55 -9.29
C PRO A 412 -9.57 6.32 -7.97
N LYS A 413 -10.81 6.45 -7.49
CA LYS A 413 -11.13 7.15 -6.23
C LYS A 413 -10.55 6.48 -4.98
N LEU A 414 -10.18 5.18 -5.04
CA LEU A 414 -9.70 4.40 -3.89
C LEU A 414 -8.21 4.02 -3.99
N GLN A 415 -7.53 4.33 -5.08
CA GLN A 415 -6.15 3.91 -5.33
C GLN A 415 -5.16 4.41 -4.27
N TYR A 416 -5.44 5.55 -3.63
CA TYR A 416 -4.64 6.04 -2.52
C TYR A 416 -4.56 5.04 -1.35
N ARG A 417 -5.56 4.15 -1.21
CA ARG A 417 -5.61 3.09 -0.20
C ARG A 417 -4.74 1.88 -0.55
N SER A 418 -4.33 1.72 -1.83
CA SER A 418 -3.65 0.52 -2.35
C SER A 418 -2.23 0.80 -2.83
N ARG A 419 -1.49 1.66 -2.14
CA ARG A 419 -0.18 2.15 -2.55
C ARG A 419 0.83 1.03 -2.81
N ASN A 420 0.89 0.01 -1.93
CA ASN A 420 1.86 -1.07 -2.06
C ASN A 420 1.43 -2.09 -3.11
N VAL A 421 0.14 -2.35 -3.27
CA VAL A 421 -0.39 -3.15 -4.39
C VAL A 421 -0.01 -2.51 -5.73
N LEU A 422 -0.19 -1.20 -5.88
CA LEU A 422 0.18 -0.47 -7.10
C LEU A 422 1.69 -0.46 -7.34
N LYS A 423 2.51 -0.37 -6.29
CA LYS A 423 3.98 -0.54 -6.42
C LYS A 423 4.35 -1.94 -6.92
N MET A 424 3.68 -2.98 -6.41
CA MET A 424 3.90 -4.36 -6.86
C MET A 424 3.50 -4.54 -8.32
N ILE A 425 2.37 -3.98 -8.75
CA ILE A 425 1.94 -3.98 -10.16
C ILE A 425 2.96 -3.23 -11.04
N SER A 426 3.39 -2.05 -10.62
CA SER A 426 4.40 -1.26 -11.34
C SER A 426 5.72 -2.02 -11.47
N TRP A 427 6.15 -2.71 -10.43
CA TRP A 427 7.35 -3.54 -10.47
C TRP A 427 7.20 -4.73 -11.43
N PHE A 428 6.07 -5.42 -11.42
CA PHE A 428 5.76 -6.47 -12.37
C PHE A 428 5.86 -5.98 -13.82
N ASN A 429 5.26 -4.83 -14.11
CA ASN A 429 5.32 -4.20 -15.44
C ASN A 429 6.77 -3.81 -15.81
N HIS A 430 7.55 -3.36 -14.83
CA HIS A 430 8.97 -3.06 -15.03
C HIS A 430 9.76 -4.32 -15.43
N VAL A 431 9.57 -5.45 -14.75
CA VAL A 431 10.24 -6.73 -15.06
C VAL A 431 9.88 -7.20 -16.47
N SER A 432 8.59 -7.12 -16.84
CA SER A 432 8.12 -7.46 -18.18
C SER A 432 8.77 -6.58 -19.24
N LYS A 433 8.78 -5.27 -19.03
CA LYS A 433 9.40 -4.29 -19.94
C LYS A 433 10.92 -4.47 -20.04
N LEU A 434 11.59 -4.71 -18.90
CA LEU A 434 13.03 -4.98 -18.84
C LEU A 434 13.40 -6.21 -19.67
N THR A 435 12.62 -7.28 -19.57
CA THR A 435 12.79 -8.51 -20.37
C THR A 435 12.76 -8.19 -21.87
N SER A 436 11.72 -7.50 -22.33
CA SER A 436 11.58 -7.11 -23.73
C SER A 436 12.70 -6.17 -24.18
N TYR A 437 13.03 -5.18 -23.36
CA TYR A 437 14.07 -4.20 -23.66
C TYR A 437 15.46 -4.83 -23.82
N LEU A 438 15.86 -5.74 -22.93
CA LEU A 438 17.15 -6.41 -22.99
C LEU A 438 17.33 -7.22 -24.28
N ILE A 439 16.27 -7.89 -24.74
CA ILE A 439 16.28 -8.62 -26.01
C ILE A 439 16.44 -7.64 -27.17
N LEU A 440 15.64 -6.59 -27.22
CA LEU A 440 15.55 -5.66 -28.34
C LEU A 440 16.76 -4.71 -28.44
N SER A 441 17.34 -4.31 -27.29
CA SER A 441 18.55 -3.49 -27.27
C SER A 441 19.79 -4.19 -27.78
N THR A 442 19.76 -5.53 -27.88
CA THR A 442 20.86 -6.32 -28.41
C THR A 442 20.80 -6.41 -29.94
N GLU A 443 21.71 -5.73 -30.63
CA GLU A 443 21.71 -5.66 -32.12
C GLU A 443 22.10 -6.98 -32.78
N ASN A 444 23.18 -7.59 -32.31
CA ASN A 444 23.69 -8.83 -32.89
C ASN A 444 22.77 -10.02 -32.59
N GLN A 445 22.29 -10.72 -33.60
CA GLN A 445 21.35 -11.85 -33.50
C GLN A 445 21.89 -12.97 -32.57
N LYS A 446 23.15 -13.39 -32.75
CA LYS A 446 23.75 -14.47 -31.94
C LYS A 446 23.82 -14.08 -30.47
N THR A 447 24.17 -12.81 -30.18
CA THR A 447 24.19 -12.29 -28.83
C THR A 447 22.77 -12.18 -28.28
N ARG A 448 21.80 -11.75 -29.08
CA ARG A 448 20.38 -11.68 -28.70
C ARG A 448 19.82 -13.06 -28.35
N CYS A 449 20.18 -14.13 -29.04
CA CYS A 449 19.82 -15.50 -28.68
C CYS A 449 20.40 -15.91 -27.31
N LYS A 450 21.62 -15.46 -26.97
CA LYS A 450 22.21 -15.68 -25.63
C LYS A 450 21.44 -14.92 -24.58
N VAL A 451 21.01 -13.67 -24.84
CA VAL A 451 20.17 -12.88 -23.94
C VAL A 451 18.85 -13.58 -23.66
N VAL A 452 18.17 -14.08 -24.70
CA VAL A 452 16.94 -14.88 -24.56
C VAL A 452 17.18 -16.10 -23.67
N SER A 453 18.24 -16.87 -23.92
CA SER A 453 18.57 -18.04 -23.09
C SER A 453 18.88 -17.68 -21.66
N LYS A 454 19.56 -16.55 -21.41
CA LYS A 454 19.89 -16.04 -20.09
C LYS A 454 18.60 -15.67 -19.32
N LEU A 455 17.68 -14.94 -19.93
CA LEU A 455 16.40 -14.56 -19.32
C LEU A 455 15.53 -15.78 -18.96
N ILE A 456 15.54 -16.81 -19.83
CA ILE A 456 14.87 -18.08 -19.53
C ILE A 456 15.52 -18.77 -18.32
N THR A 457 16.84 -18.73 -18.21
CA THR A 457 17.57 -19.30 -17.08
C THR A 457 17.28 -18.54 -15.78
N ILE A 458 17.21 -17.20 -15.85
CA ILE A 458 16.78 -16.36 -14.71
C ILE A 458 15.37 -16.77 -14.26
N ALA A 459 14.41 -16.89 -15.19
CA ALA A 459 13.04 -17.31 -14.84
C ALA A 459 13.01 -18.71 -14.21
N LYS A 460 13.85 -19.64 -14.69
CA LYS A 460 14.01 -20.95 -14.07
C LYS A 460 14.49 -20.86 -12.61
N PHE A 461 15.49 -20.01 -12.33
CA PHE A 461 15.96 -19.78 -10.97
C PHE A 461 14.89 -19.08 -10.12
N CYS A 462 14.13 -18.11 -10.67
CA CYS A 462 13.00 -17.51 -9.96
C CYS A 462 11.96 -18.56 -9.55
N LYS A 463 11.65 -19.54 -10.44
CA LYS A 463 10.80 -20.69 -10.09
C LYS A 463 11.39 -21.51 -8.94
N GLN A 464 12.69 -21.80 -8.95
CA GLN A 464 13.37 -22.55 -7.88
C GLN A 464 13.32 -21.81 -6.53
N TYR A 465 13.33 -20.48 -6.55
CA TYR A 465 13.11 -19.63 -5.39
C TYR A 465 11.63 -19.38 -5.08
N ASN A 466 10.69 -20.07 -5.73
CA ASN A 466 9.24 -19.87 -5.58
C ASN A 466 8.78 -18.41 -5.81
N ASN A 467 9.52 -17.67 -6.62
CA ASN A 467 9.14 -16.32 -7.04
C ASN A 467 8.31 -16.39 -8.33
N PHE A 468 7.03 -16.71 -8.18
CA PHE A 468 6.11 -16.85 -9.32
C PHE A 468 5.76 -15.48 -9.94
N GLY A 469 5.86 -14.40 -9.17
CA GLY A 469 5.70 -13.03 -9.67
C GLY A 469 6.73 -12.69 -10.76
N ALA A 470 8.02 -12.91 -10.46
CA ALA A 470 9.09 -12.70 -11.43
C ALA A 470 9.00 -13.65 -12.63
N VAL A 471 8.65 -14.94 -12.40
CA VAL A 471 8.44 -15.90 -13.50
C VAL A 471 7.41 -15.36 -14.49
N MET A 472 6.24 -14.94 -14.00
CA MET A 472 5.18 -14.40 -14.85
C MET A 472 5.58 -13.07 -15.49
N GLY A 473 6.33 -12.20 -14.79
CA GLY A 473 6.84 -10.95 -15.33
C GLY A 473 7.77 -11.18 -16.54
N ILE A 474 8.67 -12.14 -16.44
CA ILE A 474 9.58 -12.50 -17.55
C ILE A 474 8.79 -13.13 -18.72
N ILE A 475 7.82 -14.03 -18.43
CA ILE A 475 6.95 -14.62 -19.46
C ILE A 475 6.14 -13.53 -20.16
N ALA A 476 5.57 -12.58 -19.42
CA ALA A 476 4.84 -11.44 -19.99
C ALA A 476 5.73 -10.62 -20.93
N GLY A 477 7.01 -10.44 -20.59
CA GLY A 477 7.98 -9.79 -21.46
C GLY A 477 8.26 -10.58 -22.74
N PHE A 478 8.33 -11.90 -22.69
CA PHE A 478 8.43 -12.74 -23.90
C PHE A 478 7.17 -12.69 -24.76
N ASN A 479 6.01 -12.50 -24.15
CA ASN A 479 4.72 -12.43 -24.83
C ASN A 479 4.39 -11.02 -25.37
N ASN A 480 5.27 -10.04 -25.17
CA ASN A 480 5.14 -8.73 -25.80
C ASN A 480 5.14 -8.87 -27.34
N ALA A 481 4.25 -8.14 -28.02
CA ALA A 481 4.10 -8.19 -29.47
C ALA A 481 5.43 -7.92 -30.24
N ALA A 482 6.28 -7.03 -29.67
CA ALA A 482 7.58 -6.73 -30.23
C ALA A 482 8.55 -7.93 -30.18
N ILE A 483 8.39 -8.83 -29.20
CA ILE A 483 9.21 -10.04 -29.07
C ILE A 483 8.63 -11.20 -29.86
N LEU A 484 7.32 -11.41 -29.84
CA LEU A 484 6.63 -12.50 -30.53
C LEU A 484 6.89 -12.52 -32.04
N ARG A 485 7.18 -11.37 -32.64
CA ARG A 485 7.51 -11.25 -34.06
C ARG A 485 8.94 -11.63 -34.42
N LEU A 486 9.86 -11.76 -33.45
CA LEU A 486 11.28 -12.10 -33.70
C LEU A 486 11.47 -13.59 -34.00
N LYS A 487 10.92 -14.05 -35.12
CA LYS A 487 10.91 -15.48 -35.50
C LYS A 487 12.30 -16.02 -35.82
N LEU A 488 13.16 -15.22 -36.47
CA LEU A 488 14.53 -15.61 -36.80
C LEU A 488 15.39 -15.75 -35.55
N THR A 489 15.26 -14.82 -34.61
CA THR A 489 15.95 -14.89 -33.32
C THR A 489 15.50 -16.15 -32.56
N MET A 490 14.19 -16.38 -32.41
CA MET A 490 13.66 -17.53 -31.68
C MET A 490 14.04 -18.88 -32.29
N ALA A 491 14.16 -18.97 -33.63
CA ALA A 491 14.58 -20.18 -34.31
C ALA A 491 16.02 -20.60 -33.98
N GLU A 492 16.89 -19.66 -33.65
CA GLU A 492 18.31 -19.92 -33.32
C GLU A 492 18.54 -20.06 -31.78
N VAL A 493 17.54 -19.83 -30.94
CA VAL A 493 17.65 -20.10 -29.50
C VAL A 493 17.82 -21.61 -29.27
N PRO A 494 18.73 -22.02 -28.37
CA PRO A 494 18.95 -23.45 -28.10
C PRO A 494 17.66 -24.15 -27.68
N LYS A 495 17.38 -25.30 -28.29
CA LYS A 495 16.15 -26.09 -28.02
C LYS A 495 15.94 -26.38 -26.54
N LYS A 496 17.04 -26.66 -25.80
CA LYS A 496 16.97 -26.87 -24.34
C LYS A 496 16.37 -25.66 -23.60
N SER A 497 16.75 -24.42 -23.98
CA SER A 497 16.18 -23.21 -23.40
C SER A 497 14.72 -23.06 -23.77
N LEU A 498 14.33 -23.34 -25.02
CA LEU A 498 12.92 -23.25 -25.43
C LEU A 498 12.03 -24.27 -24.72
N VAL A 499 12.53 -25.48 -24.41
CA VAL A 499 11.79 -26.46 -23.58
C VAL A 499 11.53 -25.89 -22.19
N VAL A 500 12.55 -25.33 -21.54
CA VAL A 500 12.37 -24.69 -20.22
C VAL A 500 11.38 -23.51 -20.28
N LYS A 501 11.46 -22.70 -21.36
CA LYS A 501 10.49 -21.60 -21.56
C LYS A 501 9.07 -22.15 -21.62
N GLN A 502 8.84 -23.21 -22.41
CA GLN A 502 7.52 -23.83 -22.55
C GLN A 502 7.02 -24.39 -21.22
N GLU A 503 7.87 -25.09 -20.45
CA GLU A 503 7.50 -25.58 -19.10
C GLU A 503 7.07 -24.46 -18.17
N LEU A 504 7.72 -23.29 -18.22
CA LEU A 504 7.35 -22.13 -17.41
C LEU A 504 6.05 -21.48 -17.90
N GLU A 505 5.84 -21.42 -19.22
CA GLU A 505 4.59 -20.91 -19.80
C GLU A 505 3.40 -21.83 -19.45
N ASP A 506 3.58 -23.14 -19.55
CA ASP A 506 2.56 -24.12 -19.17
C ASP A 506 2.20 -24.00 -17.69
N LEU A 507 3.20 -23.88 -16.82
CA LEU A 507 3.00 -23.66 -15.37
C LEU A 507 2.17 -22.41 -15.09
N MET A 508 2.43 -21.32 -15.78
CA MET A 508 1.79 -20.02 -15.55
C MET A 508 0.57 -19.78 -16.47
N ALA A 509 0.14 -20.78 -17.22
CA ALA A 509 -0.99 -20.67 -18.13
C ALA A 509 -2.31 -20.41 -17.37
N SER A 510 -3.15 -19.55 -17.93
CA SER A 510 -4.46 -19.19 -17.35
C SER A 510 -5.52 -20.29 -17.46
N ASN A 511 -5.19 -21.42 -18.08
CA ASN A 511 -6.09 -22.54 -18.28
C ASN A 511 -6.66 -23.05 -16.93
N ASN A 512 -7.97 -23.33 -16.91
CA ASN A 512 -8.65 -23.81 -15.70
C ASN A 512 -8.37 -22.93 -14.45
N SER A 513 -8.45 -21.61 -14.61
CA SER A 513 -8.21 -20.63 -13.53
C SER A 513 -6.82 -20.78 -12.89
N TYR A 514 -5.77 -20.92 -13.70
CA TYR A 514 -4.39 -21.07 -13.24
C TYR A 514 -4.16 -22.34 -12.41
N ARG A 515 -4.77 -23.45 -12.75
CA ARG A 515 -4.74 -24.71 -11.98
C ARG A 515 -3.32 -25.13 -11.63
N ASP A 516 -2.41 -25.22 -12.60
CA ASP A 516 -1.07 -25.74 -12.39
C ASP A 516 -0.22 -24.82 -11.52
N TYR A 517 -0.37 -23.50 -11.69
CA TYR A 517 0.21 -22.49 -10.80
C TYR A 517 -0.31 -22.65 -9.37
N ARG A 518 -1.64 -22.78 -9.18
CA ARG A 518 -2.23 -22.95 -7.83
C ARG A 518 -1.77 -24.23 -7.15
N MET A 519 -1.59 -25.31 -7.91
CA MET A 519 -1.03 -26.56 -7.38
C MET A 519 0.44 -26.35 -6.97
N ALA A 520 1.25 -25.75 -7.83
CA ALA A 520 2.65 -25.45 -7.51
C ALA A 520 2.81 -24.57 -6.28
N MET A 521 1.95 -23.55 -6.13
CA MET A 521 1.92 -22.68 -4.94
C MET A 521 1.60 -23.46 -3.65
N ARG A 522 0.64 -24.37 -3.70
CA ARG A 522 0.24 -25.17 -2.54
C ARG A 522 1.34 -26.15 -2.12
N ASP A 523 2.03 -26.72 -3.11
CA ASP A 523 3.04 -27.77 -2.88
C ASP A 523 4.44 -27.16 -2.58
N ALA A 524 4.61 -25.85 -2.77
CA ALA A 524 5.86 -25.15 -2.50
C ALA A 524 6.09 -24.91 -1.00
N ASN A 525 7.36 -25.01 -0.58
CA ASN A 525 7.76 -24.63 0.77
C ASN A 525 8.14 -23.14 0.79
N PRO A 526 7.72 -22.37 1.81
CA PRO A 526 8.15 -20.97 1.95
C PRO A 526 9.68 -20.83 2.04
N PRO A 527 10.24 -19.68 1.61
CA PRO A 527 9.56 -18.46 1.18
C PRO A 527 8.90 -18.57 -0.21
N ILE A 528 7.80 -17.86 -0.40
CA ILE A 528 7.01 -17.87 -1.63
C ILE A 528 6.58 -16.43 -1.98
N ILE A 529 6.70 -16.05 -3.24
CA ILE A 529 6.12 -14.83 -3.78
C ILE A 529 5.07 -15.19 -4.83
N PRO A 530 3.79 -14.93 -4.56
CA PRO A 530 2.71 -15.23 -5.49
C PRO A 530 2.75 -14.29 -6.71
N TYR A 531 2.16 -14.73 -7.82
CA TYR A 531 1.75 -13.83 -8.89
C TYR A 531 0.47 -13.11 -8.46
N MET A 532 0.60 -11.85 -8.05
CA MET A 532 -0.50 -11.07 -7.49
C MET A 532 -1.69 -10.94 -8.43
N GLY A 533 -1.48 -10.97 -9.75
CA GLY A 533 -2.57 -10.88 -10.73
C GLY A 533 -3.68 -11.91 -10.53
N VAL A 534 -3.34 -13.13 -10.12
CA VAL A 534 -4.33 -14.19 -9.85
C VAL A 534 -5.17 -13.84 -8.62
N HIS A 535 -4.53 -13.43 -7.53
CA HIS A 535 -5.21 -13.10 -6.27
C HIS A 535 -6.06 -11.83 -6.38
N LEU A 536 -5.56 -10.82 -7.12
CA LEU A 536 -6.33 -9.61 -7.40
C LEU A 536 -7.57 -9.92 -8.27
N SER A 537 -7.44 -10.83 -9.23
CA SER A 537 -8.58 -11.31 -10.02
C SER A 537 -9.58 -12.08 -9.16
N ASP A 538 -9.13 -12.95 -8.26
CA ASP A 538 -10.01 -13.66 -7.32
C ASP A 538 -10.79 -12.67 -6.45
N LEU A 539 -10.13 -11.66 -5.91
CA LEU A 539 -10.79 -10.60 -5.12
C LEU A 539 -11.79 -9.80 -5.97
N THR A 540 -11.45 -9.51 -7.23
CA THR A 540 -12.37 -8.84 -8.15
C THR A 540 -13.62 -9.68 -8.41
N PHE A 541 -13.47 -10.98 -8.70
CA PHE A 541 -14.60 -11.88 -8.90
C PHE A 541 -15.48 -12.04 -7.66
N ILE A 542 -14.87 -12.10 -6.47
CA ILE A 542 -15.64 -12.13 -5.21
C ILE A 542 -16.42 -10.83 -5.05
N ASP A 543 -15.79 -9.70 -5.34
CA ASP A 543 -16.38 -8.37 -5.15
C ASP A 543 -17.54 -8.11 -6.12
N GLU A 544 -17.39 -8.51 -7.38
CA GLU A 544 -18.42 -8.37 -8.43
C GLU A 544 -19.53 -9.42 -8.31
N GLY A 545 -19.19 -10.64 -7.89
CA GLY A 545 -20.13 -11.74 -7.76
C GLY A 545 -21.01 -11.67 -6.50
N ASN A 546 -20.68 -10.82 -5.53
CA ASN A 546 -21.41 -10.71 -4.27
C ASN A 546 -21.68 -9.24 -3.93
N PRO A 547 -22.92 -8.84 -3.67
CA PRO A 547 -23.26 -7.48 -3.27
C PRO A 547 -22.65 -7.16 -1.90
N ASP A 548 -22.34 -5.88 -1.66
CA ASP A 548 -21.81 -5.42 -0.37
C ASP A 548 -22.83 -5.53 0.76
N LYS A 549 -24.10 -5.35 0.43
CA LYS A 549 -25.24 -5.41 1.36
C LYS A 549 -26.30 -6.40 0.84
N VAL A 550 -26.97 -7.07 1.75
CA VAL A 550 -28.18 -7.86 1.52
C VAL A 550 -29.33 -7.07 2.14
N GLY A 551 -30.11 -6.38 1.33
CA GLY A 551 -31.03 -5.34 1.83
C GLY A 551 -30.23 -4.23 2.51
N LYS A 552 -30.46 -4.00 3.82
CA LYS A 552 -29.71 -3.04 4.63
C LYS A 552 -28.53 -3.68 5.37
N LEU A 553 -28.43 -5.00 5.38
CA LEU A 553 -27.44 -5.74 6.17
C LEU A 553 -26.10 -5.83 5.45
N ILE A 554 -25.02 -5.77 6.19
CA ILE A 554 -23.65 -6.00 5.70
C ILE A 554 -23.53 -7.47 5.31
N ASN A 555 -23.22 -7.76 4.03
CA ASN A 555 -22.99 -9.12 3.55
C ASN A 555 -21.68 -9.68 4.13
N PHE A 556 -21.76 -10.37 5.25
CA PHE A 556 -20.60 -10.93 5.91
C PHE A 556 -20.09 -12.21 5.22
N GLY A 557 -20.94 -12.93 4.52
CA GLY A 557 -20.55 -14.06 3.67
C GLY A 557 -19.50 -13.66 2.63
N LYS A 558 -19.71 -12.52 1.94
CA LYS A 558 -18.74 -11.91 1.06
C LYS A 558 -17.40 -11.63 1.78
N ARG A 559 -17.45 -11.08 2.99
CA ARG A 559 -16.25 -10.74 3.79
C ARG A 559 -15.44 -11.98 4.20
N LYS A 560 -16.10 -13.10 4.48
CA LYS A 560 -15.43 -14.38 4.71
C LYS A 560 -14.67 -14.86 3.48
N LEU A 561 -15.23 -14.72 2.27
CA LEU A 561 -14.53 -15.09 1.03
C LEU A 561 -13.30 -14.22 0.81
N VAL A 562 -13.43 -12.90 0.96
CA VAL A 562 -12.32 -11.94 0.84
C VAL A 562 -11.23 -12.24 1.88
N SER A 563 -11.61 -12.50 3.13
CA SER A 563 -10.66 -12.77 4.21
C SER A 563 -9.82 -14.04 3.97
N LYS A 564 -10.38 -15.06 3.33
CA LYS A 564 -9.64 -16.28 2.96
C LYS A 564 -8.49 -15.98 2.00
N VAL A 565 -8.73 -15.14 0.99
CA VAL A 565 -7.68 -14.72 0.04
C VAL A 565 -6.61 -13.89 0.74
N ILE A 566 -7.03 -12.92 1.59
CA ILE A 566 -6.10 -12.07 2.34
C ILE A 566 -5.25 -12.90 3.31
N ALA A 567 -5.87 -13.80 4.08
CA ALA A 567 -5.17 -14.67 5.02
C ALA A 567 -4.14 -15.57 4.34
N GLN A 568 -4.45 -16.09 3.14
CA GLN A 568 -3.51 -16.86 2.35
C GLN A 568 -2.30 -16.03 1.94
N LEU A 569 -2.52 -14.77 1.50
CA LEU A 569 -1.43 -13.87 1.14
C LEU A 569 -0.55 -13.55 2.37
N GLN A 570 -1.14 -13.30 3.53
CA GLN A 570 -0.40 -13.05 4.77
C GLN A 570 0.49 -14.22 5.16
N GLN A 571 0.05 -15.46 5.02
CA GLN A 571 0.87 -16.65 5.28
C GLN A 571 2.16 -16.66 4.45
N TYR A 572 2.11 -16.20 3.19
CA TYR A 572 3.29 -16.10 2.35
C TYR A 572 4.19 -14.90 2.71
N GLN A 573 3.65 -13.87 3.38
CA GLN A 573 4.40 -12.70 3.83
C GLN A 573 5.23 -12.96 5.10
N ASP A 574 4.89 -14.01 5.86
CA ASP A 574 5.49 -14.27 7.18
C ASP A 574 6.94 -14.79 7.11
N ILE A 575 7.29 -15.48 6.02
CA ILE A 575 8.60 -16.15 5.89
C ILE A 575 9.43 -15.48 4.79
N PRO A 576 10.41 -14.63 5.18
CA PRO A 576 11.27 -13.94 4.22
C PRO A 576 12.36 -14.85 3.64
N TYR A 577 12.98 -14.39 2.55
CA TYR A 577 14.15 -15.02 1.96
C TYR A 577 15.40 -14.79 2.81
N ASN A 578 16.16 -15.84 3.05
CA ASN A 578 17.49 -15.76 3.64
C ASN A 578 18.55 -15.57 2.55
N LEU A 579 18.61 -14.38 1.97
CA LEU A 579 19.51 -14.03 0.88
C LEU A 579 20.24 -12.72 1.20
N GLU A 580 21.47 -12.61 0.73
CA GLU A 580 22.27 -11.38 0.87
C GLU A 580 21.88 -10.35 -0.19
N THR A 581 21.61 -9.12 0.23
CA THR A 581 21.31 -8.02 -0.69
C THR A 581 22.59 -7.42 -1.26
N VAL A 582 22.69 -7.34 -2.58
CA VAL A 582 23.75 -6.64 -3.31
C VAL A 582 23.21 -5.36 -3.91
N PRO A 583 23.33 -4.19 -3.23
CA PRO A 583 22.65 -2.95 -3.63
C PRO A 583 22.96 -2.50 -5.07
N ARG A 584 24.18 -2.76 -5.55
CA ARG A 584 24.57 -2.39 -6.90
C ARG A 584 23.83 -3.23 -7.96
N ILE A 585 23.63 -4.52 -7.72
CA ILE A 585 22.82 -5.38 -8.61
C ILE A 585 21.36 -4.97 -8.57
N VAL A 586 20.81 -4.73 -7.39
CA VAL A 586 19.45 -4.19 -7.24
C VAL A 586 19.28 -2.91 -8.05
N LYS A 587 20.25 -1.98 -7.99
CA LYS A 587 20.22 -0.74 -8.79
C LYS A 587 20.20 -1.01 -10.30
N VAL A 588 20.92 -2.02 -10.77
CA VAL A 588 20.94 -2.40 -12.19
C VAL A 588 19.60 -2.97 -12.66
N ILE A 589 19.00 -3.90 -11.89
CA ILE A 589 17.72 -4.51 -12.25
C ILE A 589 16.53 -3.53 -12.09
N SER A 590 16.65 -2.55 -11.20
CA SER A 590 15.60 -1.53 -10.92
C SER A 590 15.78 -0.26 -11.76
N LYS A 591 16.74 -0.24 -12.70
CA LYS A 591 17.00 0.96 -13.52
C LYS A 591 15.76 1.30 -14.35
N LYS A 592 15.26 2.51 -14.19
CA LYS A 592 14.10 3.01 -14.93
C LYS A 592 14.37 2.96 -16.45
N LEU A 593 13.45 2.37 -17.18
CA LEU A 593 13.47 2.28 -18.64
C LEU A 593 12.57 3.37 -19.21
N ASN A 594 13.13 4.21 -20.06
CA ASN A 594 12.39 5.29 -20.72
C ASN A 594 11.76 4.88 -22.06
N ALA A 595 11.94 3.62 -22.49
CA ALA A 595 11.35 3.11 -23.73
C ALA A 595 9.84 2.93 -23.57
N THR A 596 9.03 3.38 -24.51
CA THR A 596 7.61 3.08 -24.63
C THR A 596 7.38 1.75 -25.35
N ASP A 597 6.15 1.22 -25.37
CA ASP A 597 5.84 0.02 -26.17
C ASP A 597 6.02 0.27 -27.67
N ASP A 598 5.74 1.48 -28.14
CA ASP A 598 6.03 1.89 -29.53
C ASP A 598 7.53 1.90 -29.83
N ASP A 599 8.37 2.33 -28.89
CA ASP A 599 9.81 2.29 -29.05
C ASP A 599 10.31 0.84 -29.11
N LEU A 600 9.80 -0.03 -28.23
CA LEU A 600 10.10 -1.46 -28.28
C LEU A 600 9.68 -2.07 -29.62
N TYR A 601 8.52 -1.68 -30.13
CA TYR A 601 8.06 -2.18 -31.44
C TYR A 601 8.93 -1.66 -32.59
N LYS A 602 9.36 -0.40 -32.59
CA LYS A 602 10.32 0.17 -33.55
C LYS A 602 11.65 -0.58 -33.52
N MET A 603 12.23 -0.76 -32.31
CA MET A 603 13.45 -1.56 -32.15
C MET A 603 13.29 -2.96 -32.71
N SER A 604 12.15 -3.59 -32.51
CA SER A 604 11.85 -4.92 -33.05
C SER A 604 11.87 -4.94 -34.59
N LEU A 605 11.34 -3.90 -35.23
CA LEU A 605 11.38 -3.76 -36.69
C LEU A 605 12.81 -3.57 -37.22
N GLU A 606 13.66 -2.88 -36.47
CA GLU A 606 15.09 -2.76 -36.82
C GLU A 606 15.84 -4.07 -36.68
N ARG A 607 15.52 -4.91 -35.70
CA ARG A 607 16.15 -6.22 -35.48
C ARG A 607 15.72 -7.25 -36.51
N GLU A 608 14.42 -7.31 -36.83
CA GLU A 608 13.85 -8.19 -37.86
C GLU A 608 12.86 -7.40 -38.74
N PRO A 609 13.28 -6.80 -39.88
CA PRO A 609 12.40 -6.05 -40.76
C PRO A 609 11.21 -6.87 -41.27
N ARG A 610 10.11 -6.20 -41.62
CA ARG A 610 8.96 -6.89 -42.26
C ARG A 610 9.39 -7.54 -43.54
N GLY A 611 9.01 -8.81 -43.78
CA GLY A 611 9.36 -9.57 -44.96
C GLY A 611 10.70 -10.30 -44.89
N SER A 612 11.50 -10.12 -43.85
CA SER A 612 12.75 -10.88 -43.64
C SER A 612 12.53 -12.39 -43.45
N GLN A 613 11.30 -12.82 -43.16
CA GLN A 613 10.91 -14.22 -42.96
C GLN A 613 10.73 -15.02 -44.28
N GLY A 614 10.75 -14.38 -45.43
CA GLY A 614 10.48 -15.01 -46.74
C GLY A 614 11.71 -15.35 -47.58
N LYS A 615 12.92 -15.09 -47.08
CA LYS A 615 14.15 -15.45 -47.80
C LYS A 615 14.85 -16.60 -47.07
N LYS A 616 14.43 -17.83 -47.34
CA LYS A 616 15.21 -19.06 -47.22
C LYS A 616 15.63 -19.50 -48.59
#